data_662f48944982f6412b84dc18dcbb4e95
#
_entry.id   662f48944982f6412b84dc18dcbb4e95
#
_cell.length_a   1.000
_cell.length_b   1.000
_cell.length_c   1.000
_cell.angle_alpha   90.00
_cell.angle_beta   90.00
_cell.angle_gamma   90.00
#
_symmetry.space_group_name_H-M   'P 1'
#
loop_
_entity.id
_entity.type
_entity.pdbx_description
1 polymer ?
#
loop_
_entity_poly.entity_id
_entity_poly.type
_entity_poly.pdbx_seq_one_letter_code
_entity_poly.pdbx_strand_id
1 'polypeptide(L)' 'MNGIDKETYIGIVKFTLESMVDLAKSDKNYNLAADTIHYYETTIKPEMQISQDEFLELCKEVGIK' A
#
# COMPACT_ATOMS: atom_id res chain seq x y z
N MET A 1 4.20 4.75 -17.65
CA MET A 1 4.21 3.49 -18.26
C MET A 1 2.98 2.72 -18.00
N ASN A 2 2.61 2.05 -18.91
CA ASN A 2 1.29 1.53 -18.89
C ASN A 2 1.27 0.09 -19.28
N GLY A 3 2.25 -0.63 -19.00
CA GLY A 3 2.29 -2.01 -19.34
C GLY A 3 1.74 -2.94 -18.28
N ILE A 4 1.35 -2.40 -17.13
CA ILE A 4 0.87 -3.21 -16.04
C ILE A 4 -0.64 -3.11 -15.97
N ASP A 5 -1.34 -4.24 -15.99
CA ASP A 5 -2.78 -4.19 -15.84
C ASP A 5 -3.15 -3.92 -14.38
N LYS A 6 -4.41 -3.56 -14.17
CA LYS A 6 -4.87 -3.16 -12.85
C LYS A 6 -4.73 -4.27 -11.82
N GLU A 7 -5.02 -5.49 -12.23
CA GLU A 7 -4.97 -6.62 -11.32
C GLU A 7 -3.54 -6.87 -10.82
N THR A 8 -2.58 -6.80 -11.74
CA THR A 8 -1.17 -6.95 -11.39
C THR A 8 -0.73 -5.82 -10.49
N TYR A 9 -1.17 -4.60 -10.79
CA TYR A 9 -0.82 -3.43 -9.98
C TYR A 9 -1.34 -3.60 -8.55
N ILE A 10 -2.58 -4.04 -8.41
CA ILE A 10 -3.17 -4.27 -7.10
C ILE A 10 -2.39 -5.32 -6.32
N GLY A 11 -1.94 -6.37 -7.01
CA GLY A 11 -1.12 -7.40 -6.37
C GLY A 11 0.19 -6.85 -5.84
N ILE A 12 0.83 -5.97 -6.61
CA ILE A 12 2.08 -5.35 -6.17
C ILE A 12 1.85 -4.47 -4.96
N VAL A 13 0.80 -3.66 -4.99
CA VAL A 13 0.47 -2.79 -3.87
C VAL A 13 0.18 -3.60 -2.62
N LYS A 14 -0.60 -4.66 -2.77
CA LYS A 14 -0.96 -5.51 -1.65
C LYS A 14 0.27 -6.15 -1.04
N PHE A 15 1.18 -6.65 -1.89
CA PHE A 15 2.43 -7.24 -1.40
C PHE A 15 3.26 -6.21 -0.64
N THR A 16 3.34 -5.00 -1.15
CA THR A 16 4.08 -3.94 -0.49
C THR A 16 3.49 -3.62 0.88
N LEU A 17 2.15 -3.53 0.94
CA LEU A 17 1.48 -3.26 2.21
C LEU A 17 1.69 -4.39 3.21
N GLU A 18 1.65 -5.63 2.74
CA GLU A 18 1.91 -6.78 3.61
C GLU A 18 3.33 -6.74 4.17
N SER A 19 4.28 -6.33 3.35
CA SER A 19 5.66 -6.19 3.82
C SER A 19 5.78 -5.14 4.91
N MET A 20 5.05 -4.04 4.77
CA MET A 20 5.04 -3.00 5.81
C MET A 20 4.44 -3.52 7.11
N VAL A 21 3.36 -4.30 7.02
CA VAL A 21 2.75 -4.89 8.21
C VAL A 21 3.73 -5.82 8.91
N ASP A 22 4.44 -6.64 8.14
CA ASP A 22 5.43 -7.54 8.70
C ASP A 22 6.55 -6.77 9.39
N LEU A 23 7.01 -5.68 8.78
CA LEU A 23 8.03 -4.85 9.38
C LEU A 23 7.55 -4.25 10.69
N ALA A 24 6.29 -3.81 10.72
CA ALA A 24 5.72 -3.23 11.94
C ALA A 24 5.65 -4.25 13.07
N LYS A 25 5.47 -5.51 12.74
CA LYS A 25 5.43 -6.55 13.77
C LYS A 25 6.79 -6.82 14.38
N SER A 26 7.85 -6.63 13.60
CA SER A 26 9.19 -6.96 14.07
C SER A 26 9.98 -5.75 14.57
N ASP A 27 9.51 -4.54 14.31
CA ASP A 27 10.21 -3.31 14.66
C ASP A 27 9.25 -2.36 15.36
N LYS A 28 9.43 -2.23 16.69
CA LYS A 28 8.55 -1.37 17.49
C LYS A 28 8.63 0.10 17.10
N ASN A 29 9.74 0.51 16.52
CA ASN A 29 9.94 1.90 16.17
C ASN A 29 9.40 2.25 14.79
N TYR A 30 8.95 1.26 14.05
CA TYR A 30 8.40 1.49 12.73
C TYR A 30 7.00 2.07 12.82
N ASN A 31 6.78 3.20 12.14
CA ASN A 31 5.47 3.85 12.15
C ASN A 31 4.70 3.44 10.91
N LEU A 32 3.86 2.42 11.06
CA LEU A 32 3.12 1.87 9.94
C LEU A 32 2.16 2.89 9.33
N ALA A 33 1.47 3.66 10.18
CA ALA A 33 0.51 4.63 9.67
C ALA A 33 1.20 5.70 8.83
N ALA A 34 2.31 6.23 9.33
CA ALA A 34 3.03 7.28 8.61
C ALA A 34 3.58 6.75 7.29
N ASP A 35 4.13 5.55 7.29
CA ASP A 35 4.72 5.00 6.09
C ASP A 35 3.65 4.66 5.04
N THR A 36 2.49 4.21 5.50
CA THR A 36 1.37 3.93 4.59
C THR A 36 0.90 5.20 3.90
N ILE A 37 0.77 6.28 4.65
CA ILE A 37 0.38 7.57 4.08
C ILE A 37 1.42 8.06 3.10
N HIS A 38 2.69 7.94 3.47
CA HIS A 38 3.78 8.35 2.60
C HIS A 38 3.78 7.55 1.28
N TYR A 39 3.57 6.25 1.38
CA TYR A 39 3.49 5.39 0.21
C TYR A 39 2.34 5.82 -0.70
N TYR A 40 1.19 6.11 -0.11
CA TYR A 40 0.06 6.57 -0.90
C TYR A 40 0.39 7.85 -1.63
N GLU A 41 0.94 8.83 -0.93
CA GLU A 41 1.17 10.16 -1.50
C GLU A 41 2.28 10.18 -2.52
N THR A 42 3.31 9.36 -2.33
CA THR A 42 4.47 9.39 -3.24
C THR A 42 4.36 8.41 -4.38
N THR A 43 3.54 7.37 -4.25
CA THR A 43 3.47 6.32 -5.25
C THR A 43 2.07 6.15 -5.83
N ILE A 44 1.10 5.92 -4.96
CA ILE A 44 -0.24 5.55 -5.42
C ILE A 44 -0.95 6.73 -6.08
N LYS A 45 -0.94 7.86 -5.40
CA LYS A 45 -1.64 9.05 -5.88
C LYS A 45 -1.08 9.56 -7.20
N PRO A 46 0.26 9.71 -7.35
CA PRO A 46 0.81 10.17 -8.63
C PRO A 46 0.56 9.21 -9.78
N GLU A 47 0.56 7.91 -9.51
CA GLU A 47 0.39 6.91 -10.56
C GLU A 47 -1.04 6.77 -11.02
N MET A 48 -2.00 7.12 -10.17
CA MET A 48 -3.41 7.17 -10.54
C MET A 48 -3.96 5.87 -11.13
N GLN A 49 -3.42 4.73 -10.67
CA GLN A 49 -3.86 3.43 -11.17
C GLN A 49 -5.05 2.89 -10.40
N ILE A 50 -5.18 3.26 -9.14
CA ILE A 50 -6.31 2.88 -8.30
C ILE A 50 -6.77 4.11 -7.54
N SER A 51 -8.02 4.09 -7.09
CA SER A 51 -8.58 5.21 -6.32
C SER A 51 -8.14 5.12 -4.87
N GLN A 52 -8.38 6.20 -4.13
CA GLN A 52 -8.11 6.21 -2.71
C GLN A 52 -8.93 5.14 -1.99
N ASP A 53 -10.20 4.99 -2.39
CA ASP A 53 -11.06 3.98 -1.77
C ASP A 53 -10.53 2.57 -2.01
N GLU A 54 -10.04 2.31 -3.22
CA GLU A 54 -9.46 1.01 -3.52
C GLU A 54 -8.21 0.77 -2.69
N PHE A 55 -7.40 1.80 -2.51
CA PHE A 55 -6.21 1.68 -1.69
C PHE A 55 -6.58 1.38 -0.25
N LEU A 56 -7.59 2.07 0.29
CA LEU A 56 -8.03 1.85 1.66
C LEU A 56 -8.57 0.45 1.85
N GLU A 57 -9.26 -0.10 0.85
CA GLU A 57 -9.72 -1.48 0.92
C GLU A 57 -8.56 -2.46 1.01
N LEU A 58 -7.51 -2.21 0.25
CA LEU A 58 -6.32 -3.05 0.32
C LEU A 58 -5.67 -2.98 1.69
N CYS A 59 -5.63 -1.78 2.26
CA CYS A 59 -5.10 -1.62 3.61
C CYS A 59 -5.87 -2.47 4.61
N LYS A 60 -7.19 -2.47 4.51
CA LYS A 60 -8.01 -3.28 5.40
C LYS A 60 -7.72 -4.77 5.22
N GLU A 61 -7.56 -5.19 3.98
CA GLU A 61 -7.33 -6.60 3.69
C GLU A 61 -6.04 -7.12 4.31
N VAL A 62 -5.03 -6.27 4.39
CA VAL A 62 -3.75 -6.68 4.97
C VAL A 62 -3.64 -6.37 6.45
N GLY A 63 -4.67 -5.77 7.05
CA GLY A 63 -4.68 -5.53 8.49
C GLY A 63 -4.20 -4.16 8.93
N ILE A 64 -4.12 -3.21 8.04
CA ILE A 64 -3.78 -1.83 8.39
C ILE A 64 -5.08 -1.11 8.78
N LYS A 65 -5.06 -0.47 9.92
CA LYS A 65 -6.25 0.24 10.42
C LYS A 65 -6.18 1.73 10.26
#